data_cd38ef5f796f11bd73bcbae3e0b87a27
#
_entry.id   cd38ef5f796f11bd73bcbae3e0b87a27
#
_cell.length_a   1.000
_cell.length_b   1.000
_cell.length_c   1.000
_cell.angle_alpha   90.00
_cell.angle_beta   90.00
_cell.angle_gamma   90.00
#
_symmetry.space_group_name_H-M   'P 1'
#
loop_
_entity.id
_entity.type
_entity.pdbx_description
1 polymer ?
#
loop_
_entity_poly.entity_id
_entity_poly.type
_entity_poly.pdbx_seq_one_letter_code
_entity_poly.pdbx_strand_id
1 'polypeptide(L)'
;RTADWFGIKKIVLSQDTCDPWQHKVIQSSMGSIFRTNIIETDIIQFLKEINTPVFGALMQGKNVFHTNIKQNQGVIIIGSESHGIRENVMPFISCPINIPRAKGSATESLNASIAAGIIMAEVFRKNL
;
A
#
# COMPACT_ATOMS: atom_id res chain seq x y z
N ARG A 1 8.30 6.73 -5.72
CA ARG A 1 8.62 6.53 -7.14
C ARG A 1 7.64 5.56 -7.80
N THR A 2 7.43 4.38 -7.23
CA THR A 2 6.51 3.38 -7.76
C THR A 2 5.05 3.89 -7.80
N ALA A 3 4.63 4.60 -6.76
CA ALA A 3 3.30 5.22 -6.72
C ALA A 3 3.10 6.26 -7.85
N ASP A 4 4.10 7.11 -8.07
CA ASP A 4 4.09 8.08 -9.17
C ASP A 4 4.02 7.39 -10.55
N TRP A 5 4.77 6.30 -10.73
CA TRP A 5 4.75 5.49 -11.96
C TRP A 5 3.35 4.96 -12.31
N PHE A 6 2.62 4.47 -11.32
CA PHE A 6 1.26 3.95 -11.49
C PHE A 6 0.17 5.00 -11.33
N GLY A 7 0.51 6.28 -11.28
CA GLY A 7 -0.45 7.38 -11.24
C GLY A 7 -1.18 7.54 -9.91
N ILE A 8 -0.65 6.99 -8.81
CA ILE A 8 -1.18 7.20 -7.47
C ILE A 8 -0.92 8.64 -7.07
N LYS A 9 -1.97 9.42 -6.90
CA LYS A 9 -1.87 10.86 -6.63
C LYS A 9 -1.67 11.21 -5.17
N LYS A 10 -2.08 10.32 -4.25
CA LYS A 10 -2.06 10.59 -2.81
C LYS A 10 -1.45 9.42 -2.06
N ILE A 11 -0.50 9.72 -1.19
CA ILE A 11 0.07 8.79 -0.22
C ILE A 11 -0.25 9.32 1.17
N VAL A 12 -0.88 8.49 1.99
CA VAL A 12 -1.20 8.81 3.38
C VAL A 12 -0.25 8.04 4.27
N LEU A 13 0.44 8.76 5.14
CA LEU A 13 1.42 8.22 6.08
C LEU A 13 0.84 8.24 7.49
N SER A 14 1.00 7.15 8.22
CA SER A 14 0.77 7.14 9.65
C SER A 14 1.90 7.89 10.38
N GLN A 15 1.63 8.40 11.58
CA GLN A 15 2.57 9.21 12.37
C GLN A 15 3.88 8.49 12.72
N ASP A 16 3.89 7.16 12.70
CA ASP A 16 5.07 6.32 12.93
C ASP A 16 5.78 5.87 11.64
N THR A 17 5.32 6.32 10.49
CA THR A 17 6.04 6.14 9.23
C THR A 17 7.31 7.00 9.23
N CYS A 18 8.38 6.52 8.61
CA CYS A 18 9.60 7.32 8.49
C CYS A 18 9.30 8.67 7.81
N ASP A 19 10.01 9.72 8.24
CA ASP A 19 9.87 11.05 7.64
C ASP A 19 10.15 10.98 6.13
N PRO A 20 9.19 11.36 5.28
CA PRO A 20 9.34 11.32 3.83
C PRO A 20 10.40 12.29 3.31
N TRP A 21 10.78 13.28 4.09
CA TRP A 21 11.77 14.30 3.73
C TRP A 21 13.20 13.92 4.11
N GLN A 22 13.43 12.74 4.67
CA GLN A 22 14.78 12.25 4.90
C GLN A 22 15.55 12.13 3.58
N HIS A 23 16.84 12.42 3.63
CA HIS A 23 17.72 12.41 2.46
C HIS A 23 17.62 11.11 1.63
N LYS A 24 17.59 9.94 2.29
CA LYS A 24 17.43 8.64 1.61
C LYS A 24 16.13 8.51 0.85
N VAL A 25 15.02 8.98 1.43
CA VAL A 25 13.69 8.93 0.80
C VAL A 25 13.64 9.84 -0.41
N ILE A 26 14.11 11.08 -0.26
CA ILE A 26 14.18 12.06 -1.36
C ILE A 26 15.02 11.50 -2.50
N GLN A 27 16.21 10.99 -2.21
CA GLN A 27 17.13 10.43 -3.20
C GLN A 27 16.51 9.23 -3.93
N SER A 28 15.93 8.27 -3.21
CA SER A 28 15.33 7.07 -3.80
C SER A 28 14.05 7.36 -4.60
N SER A 29 13.36 8.46 -4.30
CA SER A 29 12.16 8.87 -5.02
C SER A 29 12.45 9.38 -6.44
N MET A 30 13.69 9.77 -6.76
CA MET A 30 14.08 10.33 -8.06
C MET A 30 13.16 11.49 -8.50
N GLY A 31 12.81 12.36 -7.55
CA GLY A 31 11.93 13.51 -7.78
C GLY A 31 10.43 13.22 -7.74
N SER A 32 9.99 11.97 -7.62
CA SER A 32 8.56 11.63 -7.53
C SER A 32 7.90 12.21 -6.29
N ILE A 33 8.66 12.44 -5.21
CA ILE A 33 8.16 13.06 -3.99
C ILE A 33 7.54 14.44 -4.21
N PHE A 34 8.00 15.17 -5.22
CA PHE A 34 7.48 16.50 -5.55
C PHE A 34 6.24 16.46 -6.47
N ARG A 35 5.89 15.29 -7.00
CA ARG A 35 4.74 15.08 -7.87
C ARG A 35 3.59 14.33 -7.22
N THR A 36 3.84 13.76 -6.04
CA THR A 36 2.85 12.98 -5.29
C THR A 36 2.42 13.75 -4.06
N ASN A 37 1.11 13.83 -3.82
CA ASN A 37 0.58 14.45 -2.60
C ASN A 37 0.80 13.51 -1.41
N ILE A 38 1.68 13.91 -0.49
CA ILE A 38 2.01 13.14 0.72
C ILE A 38 1.35 13.83 1.90
N ILE A 39 0.55 13.08 2.65
CA ILE A 39 -0.19 13.55 3.82
C ILE A 39 0.18 12.67 5.01
N GLU A 40 0.69 13.26 6.07
CA GLU A 40 0.86 12.62 7.37
C GLU A 40 -0.36 12.92 8.24
N THR A 41 -0.98 11.89 8.80
CA THR A 41 -2.19 12.05 9.61
C THR A 41 -2.38 10.89 10.59
N ASP A 42 -3.33 11.05 11.51
CA ASP A 42 -3.86 9.92 12.27
C ASP A 42 -4.60 8.97 11.32
N ILE A 43 -4.00 7.80 11.12
CA ILE A 43 -4.52 6.82 10.15
C ILE A 43 -5.90 6.29 10.55
N ILE A 44 -6.17 6.16 11.84
CA ILE A 44 -7.46 5.68 12.34
C ILE A 44 -8.56 6.70 12.04
N GLN A 45 -8.28 7.97 12.31
CA GLN A 45 -9.22 9.05 11.99
C GLN A 45 -9.46 9.13 10.48
N PHE A 46 -8.42 9.06 9.68
CA PHE A 46 -8.53 9.03 8.23
C PHE A 46 -9.42 7.87 7.74
N LEU A 47 -9.20 6.65 8.26
CA LEU A 47 -9.97 5.47 7.86
C LEU A 47 -11.43 5.52 8.29
N LYS A 48 -11.76 6.21 9.38
CA LYS A 48 -13.15 6.45 9.82
C LYS A 48 -13.92 7.39 8.88
N GLU A 49 -13.21 8.31 8.23
CA GLU A 49 -13.82 9.36 7.40
C GLU A 49 -14.02 8.91 5.94
N ILE A 50 -13.30 7.89 5.48
CA ILE A 50 -13.45 7.40 4.11
C ILE A 50 -14.63 6.44 3.98
N ASN A 51 -15.30 6.51 2.84
CA ASN A 51 -16.40 5.62 2.49
C ASN A 51 -16.11 4.86 1.19
N THR A 52 -14.90 4.29 1.12
CA THR A 52 -14.42 3.53 -0.04
C THR A 52 -13.83 2.21 0.42
N PRO A 53 -13.73 1.19 -0.43
CA PRO A 53 -13.10 -0.07 -0.07
C PRO A 53 -11.65 0.13 0.42
N VAL A 54 -11.30 -0.57 1.47
CA VAL A 54 -9.96 -0.58 2.07
C VAL A 54 -9.34 -1.96 1.84
N PHE A 55 -8.32 -2.00 1.01
CA PHE A 55 -7.57 -3.20 0.68
C PHE A 55 -6.33 -3.28 1.56
N GLY A 56 -6.22 -4.30 2.40
CA GLY A 56 -5.03 -4.51 3.23
C GLY A 56 -4.14 -5.59 2.64
N ALA A 57 -2.86 -5.29 2.43
CA ALA A 57 -1.87 -6.26 2.00
C ALA A 57 -1.48 -7.15 3.18
N LEU A 58 -2.00 -8.37 3.22
CA LEU A 58 -1.84 -9.34 4.30
C LEU A 58 -1.40 -10.70 3.76
N MET A 59 -0.71 -11.48 4.60
CA MET A 59 -0.34 -12.85 4.24
C MET A 59 -1.58 -13.75 4.05
N GLN A 60 -2.64 -13.49 4.80
CA GLN A 60 -3.92 -14.19 4.70
C GLN A 60 -4.96 -13.27 4.07
N GLY A 61 -5.19 -13.43 2.80
CA GLY A 61 -6.12 -12.60 2.03
C GLY A 61 -6.51 -13.26 0.72
N LYS A 62 -7.38 -12.62 -0.01
CA LYS A 62 -7.71 -13.06 -1.38
C LYS A 62 -6.53 -12.81 -2.31
N ASN A 63 -6.27 -13.74 -3.21
CA ASN A 63 -5.24 -13.58 -4.22
C ASN A 63 -5.46 -12.28 -5.01
N VAL A 64 -4.49 -11.37 -4.97
CA VAL A 64 -4.57 -10.06 -5.64
C VAL A 64 -4.82 -10.19 -7.15
N PHE A 65 -4.30 -11.22 -7.79
CA PHE A 65 -4.47 -11.47 -9.22
C PHE A 65 -5.91 -11.88 -9.60
N HIS A 66 -6.69 -12.36 -8.62
CA HIS A 66 -8.10 -12.72 -8.80
C HIS A 66 -9.06 -11.73 -8.13
N THR A 67 -8.54 -10.70 -7.47
CA THR A 67 -9.36 -9.68 -6.79
C THR A 67 -9.63 -8.52 -7.74
N ASN A 68 -10.91 -8.14 -7.89
CA ASN A 68 -11.27 -6.99 -8.71
C ASN A 68 -11.08 -5.70 -7.93
N ILE A 69 -9.95 -5.03 -8.16
CA ILE A 69 -9.63 -3.71 -7.58
C ILE A 69 -9.73 -2.70 -8.71
N LYS A 70 -10.74 -1.84 -8.65
CA LYS A 70 -10.89 -0.77 -9.64
C LYS A 70 -9.98 0.41 -9.30
N GLN A 71 -9.33 0.96 -10.31
CA GLN A 71 -8.51 2.17 -10.15
C GLN A 71 -9.36 3.32 -9.61
N ASN A 72 -8.79 4.12 -8.72
CA ASN A 72 -9.42 5.28 -8.08
C ASN A 72 -10.66 4.95 -7.19
N GLN A 73 -10.88 3.69 -6.84
CA GLN A 73 -12.02 3.27 -6.01
C GLN A 73 -11.58 2.56 -4.73
N GLY A 74 -10.65 3.12 -3.99
CA GLY A 74 -10.28 2.56 -2.70
C GLY A 74 -8.93 3.01 -2.18
N VAL A 75 -8.61 2.50 -1.02
CA VAL A 75 -7.32 2.71 -0.36
C VAL A 75 -6.60 1.38 -0.27
N ILE A 76 -5.32 1.37 -0.58
CA ILE A 76 -4.43 0.22 -0.40
C ILE A 76 -3.57 0.49 0.81
N ILE A 77 -3.63 -0.37 1.82
CA ILE A 77 -2.79 -0.30 3.01
C ILE A 77 -1.63 -1.28 2.85
N ILE A 78 -0.43 -0.74 2.98
CA ILE A 78 0.82 -1.52 3.04
C ILE A 78 1.37 -1.38 4.46
N GLY A 79 1.60 -2.49 5.13
CA GLY A 79 2.19 -2.51 6.46
C GLY A 79 3.69 -2.26 6.45
N SER A 80 4.25 -2.04 7.63
CA SER A 80 5.70 -1.96 7.81
C SER A 80 6.36 -3.33 7.58
N GLU A 81 7.63 -3.32 7.24
CA GLU A 81 8.40 -4.57 7.03
C GLU A 81 8.56 -5.38 8.32
N SER A 82 8.67 -4.71 9.45
CA SER A 82 8.92 -5.34 10.74
C SER A 82 7.65 -5.82 11.47
N HIS A 83 6.53 -5.10 11.34
CA HIS A 83 5.32 -5.35 12.14
C HIS A 83 4.07 -5.60 11.28
N GLY A 84 4.17 -5.43 9.96
CA GLY A 84 3.01 -5.52 9.08
C GLY A 84 1.99 -4.39 9.33
N ILE A 85 0.73 -4.69 9.13
CA ILE A 85 -0.39 -3.78 9.42
C ILE A 85 -0.76 -3.93 10.90
N ARG A 86 -0.86 -2.82 11.63
CA ARG A 86 -1.18 -2.81 13.07
C ARG A 86 -2.59 -3.33 13.35
N GLU A 87 -2.76 -3.96 14.51
CA GLU A 87 -4.03 -4.57 14.94
C GLU A 87 -5.18 -3.57 14.96
N ASN A 88 -4.95 -2.33 15.39
CA ASN A 88 -5.99 -1.30 15.43
C ASN A 88 -6.44 -0.80 14.05
N VAL A 89 -5.70 -1.11 13.00
CA VAL A 89 -6.05 -0.81 11.60
C VAL A 89 -6.86 -1.95 10.97
N MET A 90 -6.67 -3.18 11.45
CA MET A 90 -7.32 -4.38 10.90
C MET A 90 -8.84 -4.28 10.77
N PRO A 91 -9.60 -3.72 11.74
CA PRO A 91 -11.05 -3.59 11.63
C PRO A 91 -11.54 -2.74 10.44
N PHE A 92 -10.68 -1.87 9.90
CA PHE A 92 -11.02 -1.01 8.76
C PHE A 92 -10.77 -1.68 7.40
N ILE A 93 -10.08 -2.81 7.38
CA ILE A 93 -9.79 -3.53 6.14
C ILE A 93 -11.04 -4.30 5.71
N SER A 94 -11.71 -3.79 4.68
CA SER A 94 -12.88 -4.45 4.11
C SER A 94 -12.51 -5.57 3.13
N CYS A 95 -11.31 -5.54 2.58
CA CYS A 95 -10.85 -6.49 1.58
C CYS A 95 -9.36 -6.87 1.81
N PRO A 96 -9.09 -7.90 2.60
CA PRO A 96 -7.73 -8.41 2.75
C PRO A 96 -7.27 -9.05 1.43
N ILE A 97 -6.10 -8.64 0.95
CA ILE A 97 -5.48 -9.14 -0.29
C ILE A 97 -4.09 -9.70 -0.01
N ASN A 98 -3.70 -10.69 -0.76
CA ASN A 98 -2.38 -11.28 -0.66
C ASN A 98 -1.70 -11.41 -2.03
N ILE A 99 -0.39 -11.35 -2.03
CA ILE A 99 0.44 -11.74 -3.17
C ILE A 99 0.80 -13.21 -2.93
N PRO A 100 0.33 -14.14 -3.78
CA PRO A 100 0.56 -15.56 -3.54
C PRO A 100 2.04 -15.89 -3.61
N ARG A 101 2.50 -16.64 -2.61
CA ARG A 101 3.87 -17.14 -2.52
C ARG A 101 4.01 -18.44 -3.31
N ALA A 102 5.14 -18.61 -3.97
CA ALA A 102 5.46 -19.88 -4.63
C ALA A 102 5.51 -21.04 -3.61
N LYS A 103 5.02 -22.20 -4.01
CA LYS A 103 5.08 -23.41 -3.18
C LYS A 103 6.54 -23.76 -2.88
N GLY A 104 6.84 -23.96 -1.60
CA GLY A 104 8.21 -24.29 -1.13
C GLY A 104 9.13 -23.09 -0.90
N SER A 105 8.68 -21.86 -1.12
CA SER A 105 9.48 -20.67 -0.77
C SER A 105 9.61 -20.55 0.76
N ALA A 106 10.85 -20.28 1.23
CA ALA A 106 11.15 -20.05 2.64
C ALA A 106 11.04 -18.58 3.07
N THR A 107 10.89 -17.65 2.13
CA THR A 107 10.79 -16.21 2.42
C THR A 107 9.50 -15.92 3.17
N GLU A 108 9.59 -15.25 4.31
CA GLU A 108 8.43 -14.96 5.16
C GLU A 108 7.58 -13.80 4.64
N SER A 109 8.22 -12.77 4.07
CA SER A 109 7.53 -11.58 3.53
C SER A 109 8.30 -10.97 2.36
N LEU A 110 7.61 -10.15 1.57
CA LEU A 110 8.23 -9.28 0.58
C LEU A 110 8.57 -7.92 1.21
N ASN A 111 9.61 -7.28 0.68
CA ASN A 111 9.84 -5.86 0.93
C ASN A 111 8.57 -5.05 0.61
N ALA A 112 8.25 -4.08 1.46
CA ALA A 112 7.01 -3.30 1.37
C ALA A 112 6.86 -2.58 0.02
N SER A 113 7.94 -2.01 -0.53
CA SER A 113 7.87 -1.31 -1.82
C SER A 113 7.71 -2.27 -2.99
N ILE A 114 8.26 -3.48 -2.91
CA ILE A 114 8.06 -4.55 -3.90
C ILE A 114 6.61 -5.02 -3.87
N ALA A 115 6.07 -5.30 -2.67
CA ALA A 115 4.67 -5.69 -2.50
C ALA A 115 3.72 -4.61 -3.05
N ALA A 116 3.97 -3.35 -2.70
CA ALA A 116 3.21 -2.22 -3.21
C ALA A 116 3.27 -2.13 -4.75
N GLY A 117 4.44 -2.33 -5.33
CA GLY A 117 4.64 -2.33 -6.78
C GLY A 117 3.82 -3.41 -7.50
N ILE A 118 3.83 -4.63 -6.98
CA ILE A 118 3.05 -5.75 -7.54
C ILE A 118 1.54 -5.46 -7.47
N ILE A 119 1.06 -4.98 -6.32
CA ILE A 119 -0.36 -4.65 -6.13
C ILE A 119 -0.77 -3.51 -7.06
N MET A 120 0.00 -2.43 -7.13
CA MET A 120 -0.29 -1.30 -8.01
C MET A 120 -0.25 -1.69 -9.49
N ALA A 121 0.70 -2.53 -9.90
CA ALA A 121 0.78 -3.05 -11.26
C ALA A 121 -0.48 -3.85 -11.63
N GLU A 122 -0.97 -4.68 -10.71
CA GLU A 122 -2.18 -5.48 -10.94
C GLU A 122 -3.44 -4.62 -10.99
N VAL A 123 -3.55 -3.61 -10.13
CA VAL A 123 -4.64 -2.62 -10.18
C VAL A 123 -4.61 -1.86 -11.49
N PHE A 124 -3.45 -1.38 -11.92
CA PHE A 124 -3.28 -0.66 -13.17
C PHE A 124 -3.65 -1.53 -14.39
N ARG A 125 -3.13 -2.77 -14.43
CA ARG A 125 -3.40 -3.71 -15.52
C ARG A 125 -4.90 -3.98 -15.73
N LYS A 126 -5.67 -4.09 -14.67
CA LYS A 126 -7.11 -4.36 -14.73
C LYS A 126 -7.94 -3.18 -15.20
N ASN A 127 -7.34 -2.00 -15.28
CA ASN A 127 -8.03 -0.77 -15.67
C ASN A 127 -7.52 -0.19 -17.02
N LEU A 128 -6.68 -0.96 -17.71
CA LEU A 128 -6.32 -0.73 -19.11
C LEU A 128 -7.41 -1.25 -20.03
#